data_eb9d3bd312377b608c4ddb3d096b49e7
#
_entry.id   eb9d3bd312377b608c4ddb3d096b49e7
#
_cell.length_a   1.000
_cell.length_b   1.000
_cell.length_c   1.000
_cell.angle_alpha   90.00
_cell.angle_beta   90.00
_cell.angle_gamma   90.00
#
_symmetry.space_group_name_H-M   'P 1'
#
loop_
_entity.id
_entity.type
_entity.pdbx_description
1 polymer ?
#
loop_
_entity_poly.entity_id
_entity_poly.type
_entity_poly.pdbx_seq_one_letter_code
_entity_poly.pdbx_strand_id
1 'polypeptide(L)'
;MSKPELFRELYLTAQVCRICPDLADKTAVLSELNGSLDPKVFFIGEAPGRVGADRTRRPFFGDKSGDNFQTLLDSIGLRREEIFITSAVMCSPRSATDANRRPKRREIVNCSTYLRRVIDMIDPPIVATLGGVGLESLKIIEHHDLRLMTDAGQPVRWNGRTLIPLYHPSPQVIASQRGLNLQLEHFQTLQQLIGE
;
A
#
# COMPACT_ATOMS: atom_id res chain seq x y z
N MET A 1 -22.65 -4.61 13.63
CA MET A 1 -21.78 -5.40 12.72
C MET A 1 -20.37 -5.44 13.29
N SER A 2 -19.72 -6.58 13.25
CA SER A 2 -18.33 -6.76 13.65
C SER A 2 -17.37 -6.13 12.61
N LYS A 3 -16.10 -5.85 13.00
CA LYS A 3 -15.08 -5.30 12.08
C LYS A 3 -14.91 -6.18 10.81
N PRO A 4 -14.87 -7.53 10.90
CA PRO A 4 -14.83 -8.39 9.70
C PRO A 4 -16.06 -8.26 8.78
N GLU A 5 -17.26 -8.14 9.33
CA GLU A 5 -18.47 -7.96 8.53
C GLU A 5 -18.46 -6.62 7.79
N LEU A 6 -18.08 -5.52 8.47
CA LEU A 6 -17.92 -4.19 7.86
C LEU A 6 -16.85 -4.20 6.76
N PHE A 7 -15.73 -4.88 6.99
CA PHE A 7 -14.67 -4.99 5.99
C PHE A 7 -15.16 -5.79 4.77
N ARG A 8 -15.90 -6.88 4.99
CA ARG A 8 -16.48 -7.68 3.91
C ARG A 8 -17.41 -6.85 3.03
N GLU A 9 -18.32 -6.08 3.62
CA GLU A 9 -19.21 -5.18 2.88
C GLU A 9 -18.41 -4.16 2.06
N LEU A 10 -17.37 -3.56 2.66
CA LEU A 10 -16.52 -2.58 2.02
C LEU A 10 -15.77 -3.17 0.82
N TYR A 11 -15.13 -4.33 0.96
CA TYR A 11 -14.38 -4.90 -0.16
C TYR A 11 -15.30 -5.40 -1.29
N LEU A 12 -16.47 -5.95 -0.98
CA LEU A 12 -17.45 -6.32 -2.02
C LEU A 12 -17.91 -5.09 -2.81
N THR A 13 -18.18 -3.97 -2.14
CA THR A 13 -18.51 -2.71 -2.79
C THR A 13 -17.35 -2.19 -3.66
N ALA A 14 -16.09 -2.30 -3.18
CA ALA A 14 -14.92 -1.89 -3.96
C ALA A 14 -14.71 -2.77 -5.19
N GLN A 15 -14.95 -4.07 -5.13
CA GLN A 15 -14.76 -5.01 -6.24
C GLN A 15 -15.73 -4.76 -7.40
N VAL A 16 -16.92 -4.23 -7.14
CA VAL A 16 -17.90 -3.87 -8.18
C VAL A 16 -17.85 -2.40 -8.59
N CYS A 17 -16.91 -1.62 -8.04
CA CYS A 17 -16.75 -0.20 -8.35
C CYS A 17 -16.38 0.01 -9.85
N ARG A 18 -17.03 1.02 -10.49
CA ARG A 18 -16.81 1.40 -11.91
C ARG A 18 -16.61 2.91 -12.08
N ILE A 19 -16.18 3.61 -11.02
CA ILE A 19 -16.04 5.08 -11.02
C ILE A 19 -14.96 5.55 -12.00
N CYS A 20 -13.89 4.75 -12.21
CA CYS A 20 -12.79 5.09 -13.11
C CYS A 20 -13.04 4.50 -14.50
N PRO A 21 -13.35 5.29 -15.54
CA PRO A 21 -13.66 4.74 -16.88
C PRO A 21 -12.53 3.87 -17.45
N ASP A 22 -11.27 4.28 -17.26
CA ASP A 22 -10.09 3.54 -17.75
C ASP A 22 -9.80 2.25 -16.95
N LEU A 23 -10.54 1.99 -15.88
CA LEU A 23 -10.40 0.82 -15.01
C LEU A 23 -11.75 0.09 -14.81
N ALA A 24 -12.76 0.41 -15.63
CA ALA A 24 -14.10 -0.13 -15.45
C ALA A 24 -14.18 -1.65 -15.71
N ASP A 25 -13.22 -2.21 -16.47
CA ASP A 25 -13.06 -3.64 -16.71
C ASP A 25 -12.20 -4.34 -15.63
N LYS A 26 -11.64 -3.60 -14.66
CA LYS A 26 -10.79 -4.14 -13.59
C LYS A 26 -11.59 -4.36 -12.31
N THR A 27 -11.12 -5.31 -11.54
CA THR A 27 -11.65 -5.59 -10.19
C THR A 27 -10.66 -5.14 -9.13
N ALA A 28 -11.12 -4.42 -8.12
CA ALA A 28 -10.26 -3.98 -7.03
C ALA A 28 -9.61 -5.18 -6.30
N VAL A 29 -8.33 -5.05 -5.99
CA VAL A 29 -7.59 -6.00 -5.15
C VAL A 29 -7.76 -5.58 -3.70
N LEU A 30 -8.92 -5.90 -3.15
CA LEU A 30 -9.27 -5.74 -1.75
C LEU A 30 -10.10 -6.94 -1.32
N SER A 31 -9.65 -7.65 -0.28
CA SER A 31 -10.27 -8.86 0.27
C SER A 31 -9.58 -9.26 1.58
N GLU A 32 -9.96 -10.37 2.15
CA GLU A 32 -9.29 -10.98 3.32
C GLU A 32 -7.81 -11.31 3.06
N LEU A 33 -7.39 -11.42 1.79
CA LEU A 33 -5.99 -11.64 1.41
C LEU A 33 -5.08 -10.42 1.59
N ASN A 34 -5.66 -9.27 1.97
CA ASN A 34 -4.89 -8.06 2.29
C ASN A 34 -4.19 -8.14 3.66
N GLY A 35 -4.62 -9.01 4.56
CA GLY A 35 -3.97 -9.30 5.84
C GLY A 35 -4.85 -9.08 7.06
N SER A 36 -4.23 -8.84 8.22
CA SER A 36 -4.89 -8.67 9.51
C SER A 36 -5.78 -7.42 9.55
N LEU A 37 -6.93 -7.51 10.19
CA LEU A 37 -7.76 -6.34 10.54
C LEU A 37 -7.34 -5.68 11.87
N ASP A 38 -6.33 -6.24 12.52
CA ASP A 38 -5.64 -5.66 13.70
C ASP A 38 -4.12 -5.75 13.48
N PRO A 39 -3.59 -4.98 12.49
CA PRO A 39 -2.21 -5.10 12.07
C PRO A 39 -1.29 -4.24 12.93
N LYS A 40 -0.03 -4.68 13.10
CA LYS A 40 1.05 -3.83 13.62
C LYS A 40 1.38 -2.67 12.68
N VAL A 41 1.33 -2.94 11.36
CA VAL A 41 1.63 -1.96 10.31
C VAL A 41 0.64 -2.09 9.15
N PHE A 42 0.14 -0.95 8.68
CA PHE A 42 -0.70 -0.82 7.49
C PHE A 42 0.13 -0.29 6.32
N PHE A 43 0.36 -1.12 5.31
CA PHE A 43 1.15 -0.74 4.13
C PHE A 43 0.28 -0.26 2.97
N ILE A 44 0.75 0.79 2.28
CA ILE A 44 0.05 1.36 1.12
C ILE A 44 1.03 1.43 -0.06
N GLY A 45 0.80 0.59 -1.07
CA GLY A 45 1.51 0.63 -2.35
C GLY A 45 0.89 1.60 -3.36
N GLU A 46 1.37 1.55 -4.59
CA GLU A 46 0.86 2.37 -5.71
C GLU A 46 -0.45 1.81 -6.27
N ALA A 47 -0.39 0.63 -6.85
CA ALA A 47 -1.52 -0.09 -7.46
C ALA A 47 -1.14 -1.57 -7.70
N PRO A 48 -2.12 -2.48 -7.90
CA PRO A 48 -1.84 -3.87 -8.22
C PRO A 48 -1.07 -4.02 -9.54
N GLY A 49 0.08 -4.70 -9.49
CA GLY A 49 0.85 -5.04 -10.68
C GLY A 49 0.23 -6.21 -11.45
N ARG A 50 0.35 -6.18 -12.80
CA ARG A 50 -0.26 -7.13 -13.73
C ARG A 50 0.05 -8.60 -13.40
N VAL A 51 1.30 -8.92 -13.25
CA VAL A 51 1.76 -10.30 -13.06
C VAL A 51 1.75 -10.73 -11.59
N GLY A 52 1.70 -9.77 -10.66
CA GLY A 52 1.64 -9.97 -9.23
C GLY A 52 0.21 -9.89 -8.68
N ALA A 53 -0.08 -8.82 -7.98
CA ALA A 53 -1.30 -8.64 -7.18
C ALA A 53 -2.61 -8.70 -7.99
N ASP A 54 -2.62 -8.23 -9.23
CA ASP A 54 -3.83 -8.29 -10.07
C ASP A 54 -4.18 -9.75 -10.43
N ARG A 55 -3.17 -10.56 -10.75
CA ARG A 55 -3.33 -11.98 -11.07
C ARG A 55 -3.64 -12.84 -9.84
N THR A 56 -2.89 -12.62 -8.75
CA THR A 56 -2.96 -13.46 -7.55
C THR A 56 -4.06 -13.02 -6.57
N ARG A 57 -4.64 -11.85 -6.77
CA ARG A 57 -5.59 -11.16 -5.87
C ARG A 57 -5.01 -10.88 -4.47
N ARG A 58 -3.68 -11.02 -4.31
CA ARG A 58 -2.95 -10.81 -3.07
C ARG A 58 -1.89 -9.71 -3.26
N PRO A 59 -1.92 -8.61 -2.46
CA PRO A 59 -0.95 -7.52 -2.58
C PRO A 59 0.49 -7.99 -2.35
N PHE A 60 1.43 -7.47 -3.15
CA PHE A 60 2.86 -7.81 -3.09
C PHE A 60 3.13 -9.32 -3.06
N PHE A 61 2.51 -10.04 -4.00
CA PHE A 61 2.66 -11.49 -4.13
C PHE A 61 2.68 -11.91 -5.61
N GLY A 62 3.57 -12.84 -5.95
CA GLY A 62 3.65 -13.46 -7.27
C GLY A 62 4.45 -12.66 -8.30
N ASP A 63 5.22 -11.66 -7.88
CA ASP A 63 6.18 -10.94 -8.71
C ASP A 63 7.43 -10.52 -7.90
N LYS A 64 8.44 -9.99 -8.60
CA LYS A 64 9.72 -9.63 -7.97
C LYS A 64 9.60 -8.54 -6.91
N SER A 65 8.63 -7.63 -7.03
CA SER A 65 8.37 -6.63 -5.98
C SER A 65 7.84 -7.28 -4.71
N GLY A 66 7.03 -8.32 -4.85
CA GLY A 66 6.54 -9.14 -3.74
C GLY A 66 7.67 -9.92 -3.05
N ASP A 67 8.62 -10.51 -3.82
CA ASP A 67 9.78 -11.21 -3.27
C ASP A 67 10.67 -10.23 -2.47
N ASN A 68 10.97 -9.06 -3.04
CA ASN A 68 11.77 -8.03 -2.39
C ASN A 68 11.08 -7.52 -1.11
N PHE A 69 9.76 -7.31 -1.16
CA PHE A 69 8.99 -6.91 0.01
C PHE A 69 9.03 -7.98 1.11
N GLN A 70 8.95 -9.26 0.74
CA GLN A 70 9.09 -10.36 1.70
C GLN A 70 10.49 -10.35 2.36
N THR A 71 11.56 -10.15 1.58
CA THR A 71 12.92 -10.02 2.11
C THR A 71 13.02 -8.88 3.15
N LEU A 72 12.37 -7.74 2.88
CA LEU A 72 12.33 -6.61 3.81
C LEU A 72 11.55 -6.93 5.10
N LEU A 73 10.41 -7.61 5.00
CA LEU A 73 9.65 -8.06 6.17
C LEU A 73 10.45 -9.05 7.01
N ASP A 74 11.09 -10.03 6.36
CA ASP A 74 11.89 -11.08 7.03
C ASP A 74 13.07 -10.47 7.79
N SER A 75 13.67 -9.39 7.26
CA SER A 75 14.81 -8.69 7.89
C SER A 75 14.48 -8.10 9.27
N ILE A 76 13.20 -7.87 9.55
CA ILE A 76 12.72 -7.31 10.82
C ILE A 76 11.82 -8.29 11.59
N GLY A 77 11.72 -9.53 11.13
CA GLY A 77 10.89 -10.57 11.76
C GLY A 77 9.37 -10.27 11.71
N LEU A 78 8.92 -9.42 10.80
CA LEU A 78 7.50 -9.06 10.66
C LEU A 78 6.81 -10.00 9.69
N ARG A 79 5.79 -10.72 10.16
CA ARG A 79 5.07 -11.72 9.37
C ARG A 79 3.89 -11.08 8.63
N ARG A 80 3.48 -11.68 7.52
CA ARG A 80 2.34 -11.21 6.72
C ARG A 80 1.00 -11.21 7.46
N GLU A 81 0.84 -12.08 8.43
CA GLU A 81 -0.35 -12.19 9.29
C GLU A 81 -0.44 -11.05 10.31
N GLU A 82 0.64 -10.30 10.51
CA GLU A 82 0.73 -9.17 11.44
C GLU A 82 0.57 -7.81 10.75
N ILE A 83 0.37 -7.79 9.45
CA ILE A 83 0.25 -6.57 8.66
C ILE A 83 -1.03 -6.55 7.83
N PHE A 84 -1.41 -5.34 7.38
CA PHE A 84 -2.40 -5.16 6.32
C PHE A 84 -1.74 -4.44 5.15
N ILE A 85 -2.03 -4.85 3.92
CA ILE A 85 -1.45 -4.25 2.71
C ILE A 85 -2.57 -3.88 1.75
N THR A 86 -2.54 -2.63 1.27
CA THR A 86 -3.41 -2.17 0.19
C THR A 86 -2.67 -1.24 -0.77
N SER A 87 -3.37 -0.55 -1.63
CA SER A 87 -2.79 0.36 -2.62
C SER A 87 -3.59 1.66 -2.71
N ALA A 88 -2.92 2.75 -3.12
CA ALA A 88 -3.55 4.04 -3.40
C ALA A 88 -4.67 3.93 -4.44
N VAL A 89 -4.47 3.08 -5.46
CA VAL A 89 -5.51 2.66 -6.41
C VAL A 89 -5.63 1.14 -6.34
N MET A 90 -6.82 0.65 -6.03
CA MET A 90 -7.05 -0.79 -5.78
C MET A 90 -7.25 -1.61 -7.05
N CYS A 91 -7.49 -0.99 -8.20
CA CYS A 91 -7.53 -1.63 -9.51
C CYS A 91 -6.17 -1.55 -10.19
N SER A 92 -5.87 -2.46 -11.14
CA SER A 92 -4.61 -2.52 -11.88
C SER A 92 -4.62 -1.59 -13.10
N PRO A 93 -3.92 -0.43 -13.09
CA PRO A 93 -3.90 0.47 -14.24
C PRO A 93 -3.02 -0.10 -15.36
N ARG A 94 -3.54 -0.09 -16.59
CA ARG A 94 -2.86 -0.61 -17.78
C ARG A 94 -2.71 0.46 -18.85
N SER A 95 -1.63 0.36 -19.62
CA SER A 95 -1.44 1.10 -20.88
C SER A 95 -2.21 0.43 -22.02
N ALA A 96 -2.20 1.06 -23.19
CA ALA A 96 -2.76 0.48 -24.41
C ALA A 96 -2.08 -0.85 -24.83
N THR A 97 -0.82 -1.06 -24.38
CA THR A 97 -0.06 -2.30 -24.64
C THR A 97 -0.18 -3.31 -23.49
N ASP A 98 -1.17 -3.17 -22.63
CA ASP A 98 -1.39 -3.98 -21.42
C ASP A 98 -0.21 -3.98 -20.41
N ALA A 99 0.73 -3.05 -20.52
CA ALA A 99 1.77 -2.87 -19.53
C ALA A 99 1.25 -2.10 -18.29
N ASN A 100 1.88 -2.31 -17.12
CA ASN A 100 1.58 -1.48 -15.96
C ASN A 100 1.85 -0.01 -16.28
N ARG A 101 0.96 0.87 -15.83
CA ARG A 101 1.16 2.33 -15.85
C ARG A 101 0.95 2.92 -14.47
N ARG A 102 1.51 4.09 -14.24
CA ARG A 102 1.21 4.87 -13.05
C ARG A 102 -0.27 5.25 -13.04
N PRO A 103 -0.96 5.20 -11.89
CA PRO A 103 -2.31 5.72 -11.74
C PRO A 103 -2.39 7.20 -12.13
N LYS A 104 -3.48 7.58 -12.79
CA LYS A 104 -3.82 8.99 -13.03
C LYS A 104 -4.27 9.64 -11.72
N ARG A 105 -4.02 10.95 -11.55
CA ARG A 105 -4.44 11.68 -10.35
C ARG A 105 -5.94 11.47 -10.03
N ARG A 106 -6.81 11.50 -11.04
CA ARG A 106 -8.25 11.25 -10.85
C ARG A 106 -8.57 9.87 -10.29
N GLU A 107 -7.77 8.84 -10.66
CA GLU A 107 -7.95 7.47 -10.16
C GLU A 107 -7.57 7.39 -8.68
N ILE A 108 -6.50 8.09 -8.27
CA ILE A 108 -6.07 8.20 -6.87
C ILE A 108 -7.16 8.93 -6.05
N VAL A 109 -7.69 10.05 -6.55
CA VAL A 109 -8.76 10.80 -5.88
C VAL A 109 -10.02 9.94 -5.75
N ASN A 110 -10.45 9.27 -6.81
CA ASN A 110 -11.64 8.41 -6.79
C ASN A 110 -11.48 7.25 -5.79
N CYS A 111 -10.28 6.65 -5.72
CA CYS A 111 -10.01 5.50 -4.86
C CYS A 111 -9.75 5.91 -3.39
N SER A 112 -9.43 7.19 -3.12
CA SER A 112 -9.13 7.68 -1.77
C SER A 112 -10.28 7.52 -0.79
N THR A 113 -11.54 7.52 -1.27
CA THR A 113 -12.72 7.25 -0.44
C THR A 113 -12.69 5.84 0.16
N TYR A 114 -12.32 4.83 -0.63
CA TYR A 114 -12.16 3.47 -0.14
C TYR A 114 -10.96 3.36 0.79
N LEU A 115 -9.82 3.95 0.41
CA LEU A 115 -8.60 3.93 1.21
C LEU A 115 -8.84 4.56 2.59
N ARG A 116 -9.50 5.72 2.66
CA ARG A 116 -9.89 6.37 3.93
C ARG A 116 -10.73 5.42 4.79
N ARG A 117 -11.79 4.84 4.21
CA ARG A 117 -12.70 3.93 4.94
C ARG A 117 -11.97 2.70 5.49
N VAL A 118 -10.99 2.14 4.74
CA VAL A 118 -10.17 1.02 5.21
C VAL A 118 -9.27 1.46 6.36
N ILE A 119 -8.59 2.61 6.24
CA ILE A 119 -7.73 3.15 7.31
C ILE A 119 -8.52 3.44 8.57
N ASP A 120 -9.68 4.11 8.45
CA ASP A 120 -10.51 4.48 9.60
C ASP A 120 -11.12 3.25 10.29
N MET A 121 -11.50 2.22 9.52
CA MET A 121 -12.04 0.97 10.05
C MET A 121 -10.99 0.14 10.78
N ILE A 122 -9.80 0.01 10.20
CA ILE A 122 -8.69 -0.77 10.75
C ILE A 122 -8.07 -0.05 11.95
N ASP A 123 -7.95 1.28 11.83
CA ASP A 123 -7.32 2.19 12.81
C ASP A 123 -5.91 1.73 13.23
N PRO A 124 -4.97 1.55 12.28
CA PRO A 124 -3.66 1.00 12.58
C PRO A 124 -2.79 2.01 13.33
N PRO A 125 -1.93 1.58 14.27
CA PRO A 125 -1.00 2.49 14.95
C PRO A 125 0.07 3.07 14.01
N ILE A 126 0.49 2.30 13.01
CA ILE A 126 1.54 2.68 12.05
C ILE A 126 1.01 2.52 10.63
N VAL A 127 1.17 3.56 9.83
CA VAL A 127 0.92 3.57 8.38
C VAL A 127 2.26 3.72 7.66
N ALA A 128 2.60 2.79 6.78
CA ALA A 128 3.81 2.82 5.97
C ALA A 128 3.45 2.93 4.49
N THR A 129 3.99 3.90 3.77
CA THR A 129 3.78 4.00 2.32
C THR A 129 4.95 3.39 1.55
N LEU A 130 4.66 2.63 0.50
CA LEU A 130 5.65 2.03 -0.39
C LEU A 130 5.66 2.80 -1.71
N GLY A 131 6.49 3.84 -1.77
CA GLY A 131 6.64 4.71 -2.93
C GLY A 131 5.80 6.00 -2.87
N GLY A 132 6.07 6.90 -3.83
CA GLY A 132 5.50 8.26 -3.83
C GLY A 132 3.99 8.33 -4.05
N VAL A 133 3.41 7.38 -4.80
CA VAL A 133 1.96 7.38 -5.07
C VAL A 133 1.17 7.01 -3.81
N GLY A 134 1.68 6.04 -3.01
CA GLY A 134 1.12 5.73 -1.69
C GLY A 134 1.12 6.97 -0.79
N LEU A 135 2.24 7.68 -0.74
CA LEU A 135 2.38 8.92 0.05
C LEU A 135 1.45 10.04 -0.47
N GLU A 136 1.36 10.24 -1.80
CA GLU A 136 0.47 11.21 -2.42
C GLU A 136 -1.01 10.93 -2.09
N SER A 137 -1.41 9.66 -2.02
CA SER A 137 -2.79 9.28 -1.72
C SER A 137 -3.20 9.66 -0.29
N LEU A 138 -2.29 9.62 0.66
CA LEU A 138 -2.53 10.04 2.04
C LEU A 138 -2.73 11.55 2.16
N LYS A 139 -2.03 12.34 1.34
CA LYS A 139 -2.22 13.81 1.29
C LYS A 139 -3.64 14.22 0.86
N ILE A 140 -4.36 13.36 0.12
CA ILE A 140 -5.77 13.58 -0.24
C ILE A 140 -6.69 13.31 0.97
N ILE A 141 -6.29 12.38 1.84
CA ILE A 141 -7.05 12.01 3.04
C ILE A 141 -6.88 13.06 4.13
N GLU A 142 -5.63 13.35 4.48
CA GLU A 142 -5.25 14.35 5.48
C GLU A 142 -3.94 15.01 5.04
N HIS A 143 -3.88 16.35 5.10
CA HIS A 143 -2.75 17.12 4.60
C HIS A 143 -1.42 16.76 5.28
N HIS A 144 -0.35 16.70 4.50
CA HIS A 144 1.03 16.63 4.94
C HIS A 144 1.96 17.23 3.87
N ASP A 145 3.17 17.68 4.27
CA ASP A 145 4.18 18.25 3.35
C ASP A 145 5.34 17.28 3.05
N LEU A 146 5.20 16.02 3.42
CA LEU A 146 6.24 14.99 3.23
C LEU A 146 6.55 14.78 1.75
N ARG A 147 7.83 14.55 1.48
CA ARG A 147 8.39 14.23 0.16
C ARG A 147 9.21 12.95 0.27
N LEU A 148 8.91 11.95 -0.54
CA LEU A 148 9.61 10.67 -0.48
C LEU A 148 11.15 10.80 -0.61
N MET A 149 11.63 11.81 -1.35
CA MET A 149 13.08 12.00 -1.58
C MET A 149 13.84 12.42 -0.32
N THR A 150 13.21 13.18 0.56
CA THR A 150 13.83 13.77 1.76
C THR A 150 13.41 13.07 3.05
N ASP A 151 12.20 12.52 3.07
CA ASP A 151 11.57 12.05 4.30
C ASP A 151 11.44 10.51 4.35
N ALA A 152 12.00 9.78 3.36
CA ALA A 152 11.98 8.32 3.39
C ALA A 152 12.70 7.77 4.64
N GLY A 153 12.04 6.84 5.34
CA GLY A 153 12.54 6.25 6.58
C GLY A 153 12.36 7.14 7.82
N GLN A 154 11.78 8.36 7.69
CA GLN A 154 11.54 9.27 8.81
C GLN A 154 10.10 9.16 9.30
N PRO A 155 9.85 8.70 10.55
CA PRO A 155 8.51 8.62 11.09
C PRO A 155 7.99 10.02 11.49
N VAL A 156 6.72 10.28 11.20
CA VAL A 156 6.04 11.53 11.58
C VAL A 156 4.64 11.26 12.13
N ARG A 157 4.09 12.19 12.89
CA ARG A 157 2.66 12.13 13.29
C ARG A 157 1.77 12.56 12.14
N TRP A 158 0.78 11.73 11.82
CA TRP A 158 -0.19 11.99 10.77
C TRP A 158 -1.56 11.40 11.15
N ASN A 159 -2.60 12.21 11.14
CA ASN A 159 -3.99 11.79 11.39
C ASN A 159 -4.13 10.86 12.62
N GLY A 160 -3.51 11.22 13.75
CA GLY A 160 -3.52 10.45 14.99
C GLY A 160 -2.61 9.22 15.03
N ARG A 161 -1.93 8.87 13.92
CA ARG A 161 -1.09 7.67 13.71
C ARG A 161 0.38 8.06 13.49
N THR A 162 1.26 7.08 13.47
CA THR A 162 2.63 7.26 12.97
C THR A 162 2.67 6.91 11.49
N LEU A 163 3.12 7.85 10.64
CA LEU A 163 3.34 7.65 9.21
C LEU A 163 4.83 7.54 8.94
N ILE A 164 5.24 6.53 8.17
CA ILE A 164 6.61 6.37 7.69
C ILE A 164 6.62 6.20 6.16
N PRO A 165 7.17 7.15 5.39
CA PRO A 165 7.36 6.98 3.95
C PRO A 165 8.52 6.01 3.69
N LEU A 166 8.31 5.01 2.82
CA LEU A 166 9.33 4.03 2.42
C LEU A 166 9.45 3.99 0.91
N TYR A 167 10.62 3.60 0.39
CA TYR A 167 10.79 3.36 -1.04
C TYR A 167 10.04 2.10 -1.48
N HIS A 168 9.58 2.11 -2.74
CA HIS A 168 8.91 0.95 -3.33
C HIS A 168 9.93 -0.17 -3.60
N PRO A 169 9.67 -1.43 -3.22
CA PRO A 169 10.62 -2.53 -3.38
C PRO A 169 10.65 -3.12 -4.81
N SER A 170 10.35 -2.31 -5.83
CA SER A 170 10.43 -2.76 -7.22
C SER A 170 11.88 -2.95 -7.67
N PRO A 171 12.15 -3.86 -8.62
CA PRO A 171 13.49 -4.07 -9.16
C PRO A 171 14.16 -2.78 -9.66
N GLN A 172 13.40 -1.88 -10.29
CA GLN A 172 13.91 -0.61 -10.80
C GLN A 172 14.41 0.32 -9.68
N VAL A 173 13.69 0.37 -8.55
CA VAL A 173 14.08 1.18 -7.40
C VAL A 173 15.27 0.54 -6.69
N ILE A 174 15.27 -0.78 -6.52
CA ILE A 174 16.39 -1.51 -5.89
C ILE A 174 17.68 -1.40 -6.71
N ALA A 175 17.59 -1.36 -8.03
CA ALA A 175 18.75 -1.16 -8.90
C ALA A 175 19.29 0.30 -8.94
N SER A 176 18.63 1.23 -8.25
CA SER A 176 19.00 2.64 -8.14
C SER A 176 19.84 2.91 -6.87
N GLN A 177 20.18 4.18 -6.63
CA GLN A 177 20.78 4.64 -5.36
C GLN A 177 19.90 4.37 -4.13
N ARG A 178 18.61 4.00 -4.33
CA ARG A 178 17.65 3.60 -3.29
C ARG A 178 17.61 2.08 -3.12
N GLY A 179 18.77 1.47 -3.20
CA GLY A 179 19.01 0.03 -3.21
C GLY A 179 18.50 -0.69 -1.96
N LEU A 180 18.65 -2.01 -1.99
CA LEU A 180 18.13 -2.88 -0.93
C LEU A 180 18.69 -2.51 0.45
N ASN A 181 19.98 -2.17 0.56
CA ASN A 181 20.61 -1.83 1.84
C ASN A 181 19.94 -0.62 2.50
N LEU A 182 19.70 0.46 1.77
CA LEU A 182 18.99 1.62 2.30
C LEU A 182 17.55 1.28 2.71
N GLN A 183 16.88 0.41 1.96
CA GLN A 183 15.53 -0.02 2.32
C GLN A 183 15.53 -0.91 3.58
N LEU A 184 16.55 -1.74 3.77
CA LEU A 184 16.75 -2.51 5.01
C LEU A 184 16.94 -1.59 6.22
N GLU A 185 17.75 -0.52 6.10
CA GLU A 185 17.90 0.49 7.16
C GLU A 185 16.56 1.15 7.53
N HIS A 186 15.75 1.52 6.53
CA HIS A 186 14.42 2.08 6.77
C HIS A 186 13.47 1.08 7.45
N PHE A 187 13.58 -0.21 7.12
CA PHE A 187 12.80 -1.24 7.80
C PHE A 187 13.26 -1.48 9.23
N GLN A 188 14.55 -1.29 9.56
CA GLN A 188 15.02 -1.28 10.95
C GLN A 188 14.37 -0.14 11.76
N THR A 189 14.22 1.06 11.18
CA THR A 189 13.45 2.14 11.82
C THR A 189 12.00 1.71 12.05
N LEU A 190 11.36 1.05 11.07
CA LEU A 190 10.01 0.53 11.23
C LEU A 190 9.93 -0.52 12.36
N GLN A 191 10.94 -1.38 12.52
CA GLN A 191 11.01 -2.36 13.59
C GLN A 191 11.04 -1.69 14.99
N GLN A 192 11.80 -0.61 15.13
CA GLN A 192 11.85 0.16 16.39
C GLN A 192 10.47 0.71 16.75
N LEU A 193 9.74 1.28 15.78
CA LEU A 193 8.38 1.79 15.99
C LEU A 193 7.36 0.72 16.41
N ILE A 194 7.55 -0.53 15.94
CA ILE A 194 6.67 -1.65 16.32
C ILE A 194 6.93 -2.11 17.77
N GLY A 195 8.14 -1.90 18.27
CA GLY A 195 8.56 -2.31 19.63
C GLY A 195 8.22 -1.30 20.73
N GLU A 196 7.82 -0.08 20.35
CA GLU A 196 7.37 0.99 21.27
C GLU A 196 5.89 0.81 21.67
#